data_6a78cadb01eda1cb2a91ef8fcfb648f1
#
_entry.id   6a78cadb01eda1cb2a91ef8fcfb648f1
#
_cell.length_a   1.000
_cell.length_b   1.000
_cell.length_c   1.000
_cell.angle_alpha   90.00
_cell.angle_beta   90.00
_cell.angle_gamma   90.00
#
_symmetry.space_group_name_H-M   'P 1'
#
loop_
_entity.id
_entity.type
_entity.pdbx_description
1 polymer ?
#
loop_
_entity_poly.entity_id
_entity_poly.type
_entity_poly.pdbx_seq_one_letter_code
_entity_poly.pdbx_strand_id
1 'polypeptide(L)'
;MRFLWFGKKKNKTVTEPRREPVEVFSVDNFVLVTHPLGNAAGTALSSEVICSCIFSVIVHEESVASKAVQDFLQERGAMPLASSEYTHSSSQGYAARVKHQDRDKSSTVLIGPPAVISKASVPFHPEISAAIAASQEIFIVAIDGITYAAFTISSEMQ
;
A
#
# COMPACT_ATOMS: atom_id res chain seq x y z
N MET A 1 -17.48 1.24 18.39
CA MET A 1 -17.85 1.09 18.74
C MET A 1 -18.13 1.22 19.36
N ARG A 2 -18.70 1.30 19.47
CA ARG A 2 -19.25 1.28 20.03
C ARG A 2 -19.83 1.01 20.21
N PHE A 3 -20.33 0.70 20.23
CA PHE A 3 -21.27 0.33 20.59
C PHE A 3 -21.54 0.22 21.03
N LEU A 4 -21.94 0.11 21.21
CA LEU A 4 -22.61 -0.21 21.83
C LEU A 4 -22.80 -0.27 22.30
N TRP A 5 -22.97 -0.43 22.48
CA TRP A 5 -23.56 -0.74 23.20
C TRP A 5 -23.76 -0.57 23.70
N PHE A 6 -24.02 -0.45 23.85
CA PHE A 6 -24.75 -0.52 24.46
C PHE A 6 -25.17 -0.17 24.77
N GLY A 7 -25.62 0.02 24.83
CA GLY A 7 -26.27 -0.03 25.25
C GLY A 7 -26.85 0.42 25.17
N LYS A 8 -26.97 0.24 25.47
CA LYS A 8 -27.70 0.32 25.52
C LYS A 8 -28.26 0.56 25.46
N LYS A 9 -28.49 0.66 25.55
CA LYS A 9 -29.30 0.60 25.52
C LYS A 9 -29.95 0.87 25.49
N LYS A 10 -30.30 1.05 25.65
CA LYS A 10 -31.12 1.10 25.58
C LYS A 10 -31.91 1.55 25.55
N ASN A 11 -32.24 1.83 25.77
CA ASN A 11 -32.97 2.04 25.64
C ASN A 11 -33.64 2.24 25.27
N LYS A 12 -34.08 2.45 25.61
CA LYS A 12 -34.57 2.37 25.03
C LYS A 12 -35.32 2.78 24.49
N THR A 13 -35.87 3.25 25.47
CA THR A 13 -36.41 3.78 24.27
C THR A 13 -35.77 3.22 23.07
N VAL A 14 -36.43 2.60 22.35
CA VAL A 14 -35.74 2.13 21.18
C VAL A 14 -35.84 3.14 20.10
N THR A 15 -34.96 4.01 20.09
CA THR A 15 -34.66 4.74 18.92
C THR A 15 -33.66 3.91 18.12
N GLU A 16 -33.83 3.88 16.84
CA GLU A 16 -32.81 3.29 16.01
C GLU A 16 -31.47 3.89 16.33
N PRO A 17 -30.45 3.08 16.51
CA PRO A 17 -29.12 3.62 16.73
C PRO A 17 -28.76 4.50 15.56
N ARG A 18 -28.37 5.70 15.86
CA ARG A 18 -27.87 6.60 14.84
C ARG A 18 -26.60 5.99 14.27
N ARG A 19 -26.56 5.81 12.96
CA ARG A 19 -25.34 5.39 12.32
C ARG A 19 -24.38 6.55 12.27
N GLU A 20 -23.22 6.33 12.82
CA GLU A 20 -22.17 7.29 12.65
C GLU A 20 -21.62 7.19 11.24
N PRO A 21 -21.19 8.29 10.65
CA PRO A 21 -20.55 8.23 9.35
C PRO A 21 -19.33 7.33 9.41
N VAL A 22 -19.21 6.45 8.44
CA VAL A 22 -18.08 5.54 8.35
C VAL A 22 -17.25 5.96 7.15
N GLU A 23 -15.96 6.13 7.37
CA GLU A 23 -15.04 6.44 6.30
C GLU A 23 -14.66 5.14 5.59
N VAL A 24 -14.88 5.10 4.28
CA VAL A 24 -14.55 3.94 3.46
C VAL A 24 -13.38 4.31 2.56
N PHE A 25 -12.37 3.48 2.58
CA PHE A 25 -11.16 3.70 1.79
C PHE A 25 -11.13 2.78 0.59
N SER A 26 -10.57 3.27 -0.51
CA SER A 26 -10.38 2.47 -1.71
C SER A 26 -9.06 2.84 -2.37
N VAL A 27 -8.51 1.89 -3.12
CA VAL A 27 -7.28 2.11 -3.88
C VAL A 27 -7.66 2.51 -5.31
N ASP A 28 -7.10 3.62 -5.77
CA ASP A 28 -7.35 4.14 -7.10
C ASP A 28 -6.05 4.33 -7.85
N ASN A 29 -6.15 4.43 -9.16
CA ASN A 29 -5.02 4.77 -10.03
C ASN A 29 -3.82 3.87 -9.81
N PHE A 30 -4.07 2.58 -9.67
CA PHE A 30 -3.01 1.60 -9.46
C PHE A 30 -2.25 1.36 -10.75
N VAL A 31 -0.98 1.73 -10.77
CA VAL A 31 -0.11 1.60 -11.94
C VAL A 31 1.00 0.59 -11.63
N LEU A 32 1.18 -0.37 -12.53
CA LEU A 32 2.29 -1.32 -12.46
C LEU A 32 3.23 -1.05 -13.63
N VAL A 33 4.51 -0.99 -13.33
CA VAL A 33 5.54 -0.82 -14.34
C VAL A 33 5.92 -2.20 -14.87
N THR A 34 5.69 -2.44 -16.16
CA THR A 34 5.97 -3.73 -16.78
C THR A 34 7.40 -3.81 -17.33
N HIS A 35 8.01 -2.66 -17.60
CA HIS A 35 9.37 -2.60 -18.15
C HIS A 35 10.22 -1.64 -17.32
N PRO A 36 10.89 -2.15 -16.26
CA PRO A 36 11.76 -1.30 -15.44
C PRO A 36 12.87 -0.65 -16.25
N LEU A 37 13.37 0.46 -15.72
CA LEU A 37 14.43 1.21 -16.39
C LEU A 37 15.80 0.51 -16.29
N GLY A 38 16.64 0.79 -17.27
CA GLY A 38 18.05 0.42 -17.23
C GLY A 38 18.27 -1.09 -17.32
N ASN A 39 19.28 -1.56 -16.61
CA ASN A 39 19.66 -2.96 -16.62
C ASN A 39 18.72 -3.85 -15.83
N ALA A 40 17.62 -3.29 -15.38
CA ALA A 40 16.63 -4.03 -14.60
C ALA A 40 15.83 -5.02 -15.43
N ALA A 41 16.02 -5.04 -16.76
CA ALA A 41 15.28 -5.96 -17.62
C ALA A 41 15.42 -7.42 -17.20
N GLY A 42 16.58 -7.79 -16.67
CA GLY A 42 16.82 -9.15 -16.18
C GLY A 42 16.25 -9.42 -14.79
N THR A 43 15.76 -8.38 -14.12
CA THR A 43 15.23 -8.48 -12.76
C THR A 43 13.75 -8.10 -12.70
N ALA A 44 13.08 -8.05 -13.87
CA ALA A 44 11.66 -7.72 -13.92
C ALA A 44 10.87 -8.68 -13.04
N LEU A 45 9.96 -8.10 -12.25
CA LEU A 45 9.11 -8.86 -11.34
C LEU A 45 7.72 -9.00 -11.93
N SER A 46 7.08 -10.13 -11.67
CA SER A 46 5.70 -10.31 -12.10
C SER A 46 4.77 -9.43 -11.27
N SER A 47 3.57 -9.17 -11.79
CA SER A 47 2.59 -8.36 -11.06
C SER A 47 2.23 -8.99 -9.72
N GLU A 48 2.14 -10.32 -9.65
CA GLU A 48 1.84 -11.01 -8.40
C GLU A 48 2.95 -10.83 -7.37
N VAL A 49 4.21 -10.89 -7.81
CA VAL A 49 5.34 -10.67 -6.90
C VAL A 49 5.34 -9.23 -6.40
N ILE A 50 5.10 -8.26 -7.27
CA ILE A 50 5.04 -6.85 -6.87
C ILE A 50 3.93 -6.65 -5.85
N CYS A 51 2.73 -7.16 -6.12
CA CYS A 51 1.60 -7.04 -5.21
C CYS A 51 1.88 -7.74 -3.88
N SER A 52 2.55 -8.89 -3.90
CA SER A 52 2.90 -9.61 -2.68
C SER A 52 3.93 -8.84 -1.86
N CYS A 53 4.88 -8.18 -2.50
CA CYS A 53 5.86 -7.34 -1.80
C CYS A 53 5.17 -6.16 -1.11
N ILE A 54 4.26 -5.49 -1.82
CA ILE A 54 3.51 -4.37 -1.23
C ILE A 54 2.68 -4.87 -0.05
N PHE A 55 1.95 -5.95 -0.24
CA PHE A 55 1.12 -6.55 0.80
C PHE A 55 1.94 -6.86 2.05
N SER A 56 3.11 -7.45 1.87
CA SER A 56 3.95 -7.90 2.98
C SER A 56 4.52 -6.76 3.80
N VAL A 57 4.57 -5.56 3.24
CA VAL A 57 4.94 -4.35 3.97
C VAL A 57 3.72 -3.72 4.64
N ILE A 58 2.65 -3.54 3.87
CA ILE A 58 1.45 -2.84 4.34
C ILE A 58 0.72 -3.59 5.45
N VAL A 59 0.85 -4.91 5.49
CA VAL A 59 0.19 -5.72 6.51
C VAL A 59 0.64 -5.36 7.93
N HIS A 60 1.80 -4.75 8.08
CA HIS A 60 2.29 -4.30 9.38
C HIS A 60 1.62 -3.03 9.87
N GLU A 61 0.93 -2.32 8.99
CA GLU A 61 0.23 -1.09 9.35
C GLU A 61 -1.21 -1.41 9.74
N GLU A 62 -1.58 -1.05 10.98
CA GLU A 62 -2.91 -1.36 11.50
C GLU A 62 -3.81 -0.14 11.35
N SER A 63 -4.41 0.03 10.20
CA SER A 63 -5.33 1.11 9.93
C SER A 63 -6.40 0.65 8.96
N VAL A 64 -7.51 1.37 8.91
CA VAL A 64 -8.58 1.06 7.98
C VAL A 64 -8.12 1.24 6.54
N ALA A 65 -7.32 2.27 6.29
CA ALA A 65 -6.76 2.50 4.96
C ALA A 65 -5.83 1.36 4.55
N SER A 66 -5.00 0.89 5.46
CA SER A 66 -4.11 -0.25 5.20
C SER A 66 -4.91 -1.50 4.85
N LYS A 67 -6.01 -1.74 5.57
CA LYS A 67 -6.87 -2.89 5.31
C LYS A 67 -7.45 -2.84 3.90
N ALA A 68 -7.85 -1.65 3.45
CA ALA A 68 -8.36 -1.48 2.09
C ALA A 68 -7.30 -1.80 1.04
N VAL A 69 -6.06 -1.38 1.28
CA VAL A 69 -4.94 -1.71 0.39
C VAL A 69 -4.69 -3.21 0.38
N GLN A 70 -4.71 -3.85 1.55
CA GLN A 70 -4.54 -5.30 1.64
C GLN A 70 -5.59 -6.04 0.83
N ASP A 71 -6.87 -5.67 0.99
CA ASP A 71 -7.96 -6.32 0.27
C ASP A 71 -7.81 -6.13 -1.24
N PHE A 72 -7.44 -4.93 -1.67
CA PHE A 72 -7.21 -4.64 -3.07
C PHE A 72 -6.12 -5.55 -3.66
N LEU A 73 -5.02 -5.70 -2.93
CA LEU A 73 -3.90 -6.50 -3.40
C LEU A 73 -4.21 -7.99 -3.41
N GLN A 74 -4.97 -8.46 -2.41
CA GLN A 74 -5.37 -9.87 -2.36
C GLN A 74 -6.25 -10.25 -3.55
N GLU A 75 -7.09 -9.33 -4.01
CA GLU A 75 -7.91 -9.57 -5.20
C GLU A 75 -7.05 -9.71 -6.45
N ARG A 76 -5.81 -9.23 -6.41
CA ARG A 76 -4.85 -9.33 -7.51
C ARG A 76 -3.85 -10.46 -7.33
N GLY A 77 -4.12 -11.35 -6.39
CA GLY A 77 -3.29 -12.52 -6.18
C GLY A 77 -2.10 -12.31 -5.25
N ALA A 78 -2.08 -11.22 -4.49
CA ALA A 78 -1.00 -11.00 -3.53
C ALA A 78 -1.03 -12.06 -2.44
N MET A 79 0.14 -12.58 -2.10
CA MET A 79 0.31 -13.55 -1.03
C MET A 79 1.26 -12.99 0.01
N PRO A 80 1.03 -13.30 1.29
CA PRO A 80 1.96 -12.84 2.32
C PRO A 80 3.31 -13.51 2.16
N LEU A 81 4.36 -12.71 2.22
CA LEU A 81 5.73 -13.18 2.19
C LEU A 81 6.38 -12.84 3.54
N ALA A 82 7.38 -13.61 3.91
CA ALA A 82 8.11 -13.33 5.13
C ALA A 82 8.79 -11.97 5.02
N SER A 83 8.63 -11.14 6.04
CA SER A 83 9.24 -9.82 6.05
C SER A 83 9.92 -9.56 7.37
N SER A 84 10.91 -8.68 7.34
CA SER A 84 11.68 -8.30 8.52
C SER A 84 12.09 -6.84 8.42
N GLU A 85 12.59 -6.28 9.52
CA GLU A 85 13.11 -4.92 9.55
C GLU A 85 12.09 -3.88 9.09
N TYR A 86 10.82 -4.09 9.46
CA TYR A 86 9.77 -3.14 9.12
C TYR A 86 9.98 -1.83 9.86
N THR A 87 9.92 -0.73 9.12
CA THR A 87 9.97 0.62 9.68
C THR A 87 8.90 1.48 9.04
N HIS A 88 8.43 2.44 9.80
CA HIS A 88 7.47 3.43 9.27
C HIS A 88 7.68 4.76 9.97
N SER A 89 7.77 5.81 9.16
CA SER A 89 7.74 7.18 9.67
C SER A 89 7.17 8.09 8.59
N SER A 90 6.64 9.23 9.00
CA SER A 90 6.07 10.19 8.06
C SER A 90 7.13 10.77 7.13
N SER A 91 8.39 10.77 7.55
CA SER A 91 9.47 11.33 6.74
C SER A 91 10.21 10.29 5.90
N GLN A 92 10.04 9.00 6.19
CA GLN A 92 10.77 7.93 5.50
C GLN A 92 9.85 6.90 4.83
N GLY A 93 8.54 7.02 5.02
CA GLY A 93 7.59 6.08 4.44
C GLY A 93 7.60 4.72 5.14
N TYR A 94 7.13 3.71 4.42
CA TYR A 94 7.09 2.33 4.89
C TYR A 94 8.22 1.55 4.23
N ALA A 95 8.95 0.78 5.00
CA ALA A 95 10.04 -0.02 4.45
C ALA A 95 10.14 -1.35 5.17
N ALA A 96 10.55 -2.36 4.45
CA ALA A 96 10.83 -3.68 5.02
C ALA A 96 11.67 -4.49 4.05
N ARG A 97 12.30 -5.54 4.59
CA ARG A 97 12.92 -6.55 3.74
C ARG A 97 11.93 -7.68 3.57
N VAL A 98 11.67 -8.06 2.34
CA VAL A 98 10.69 -9.08 2.01
C VAL A 98 11.41 -10.25 1.34
N LYS A 99 11.18 -11.45 1.85
CA LYS A 99 11.81 -12.65 1.31
C LYS A 99 10.93 -13.22 0.19
N HIS A 100 11.55 -13.47 -0.97
CA HIS A 100 10.84 -14.05 -2.09
C HIS A 100 10.53 -15.52 -1.83
N GLN A 101 9.35 -15.96 -2.25
CA GLN A 101 8.86 -17.29 -1.95
C GLN A 101 9.72 -18.40 -2.57
N ASP A 102 10.18 -18.19 -3.81
CA ASP A 102 10.90 -19.21 -4.56
C ASP A 102 12.40 -18.98 -4.63
N ARG A 103 12.91 -18.03 -3.86
CA ARG A 103 14.31 -17.66 -3.95
C ARG A 103 14.90 -17.47 -2.58
N ASP A 104 16.16 -17.81 -2.47
CA ASP A 104 16.93 -17.52 -1.27
C ASP A 104 17.35 -16.06 -1.28
N LYS A 105 16.43 -15.18 -1.65
CA LYS A 105 16.67 -13.77 -1.87
C LYS A 105 15.66 -12.94 -1.12
N SER A 106 16.13 -11.80 -0.62
CA SER A 106 15.26 -10.79 -0.04
C SER A 106 15.37 -9.52 -0.85
N SER A 107 14.28 -8.77 -0.90
CA SER A 107 14.25 -7.46 -1.53
C SER A 107 13.94 -6.40 -0.49
N THR A 108 14.51 -5.22 -0.67
CA THR A 108 14.16 -4.06 0.14
C THR A 108 13.01 -3.34 -0.54
N VAL A 109 11.88 -3.25 0.15
CA VAL A 109 10.68 -2.59 -0.37
C VAL A 109 10.50 -1.27 0.35
N LEU A 110 10.32 -0.20 -0.43
CA LEU A 110 10.09 1.14 0.11
C LEU A 110 8.80 1.68 -0.51
N ILE A 111 7.88 2.15 0.34
CA ILE A 111 6.60 2.70 -0.11
C ILE A 111 6.43 4.07 0.52
N GLY A 112 6.17 5.08 -0.30
CA GLY A 112 5.97 6.42 0.23
C GLY A 112 5.63 7.43 -0.85
N PRO A 113 5.40 8.68 -0.43
CA PRO A 113 5.13 9.75 -1.38
C PRO A 113 6.37 10.05 -2.23
N PRO A 114 6.22 10.80 -3.33
CA PRO A 114 7.34 11.07 -4.23
C PRO A 114 8.58 11.64 -3.53
N ALA A 115 8.37 12.50 -2.53
CA ALA A 115 9.49 13.10 -1.80
C ALA A 115 10.35 12.06 -1.10
N VAL A 116 9.72 11.04 -0.53
CA VAL A 116 10.44 9.96 0.17
C VAL A 116 11.27 9.15 -0.83
N ILE A 117 10.69 8.83 -1.97
CA ILE A 117 11.37 8.05 -3.00
C ILE A 117 12.53 8.85 -3.61
N SER A 118 12.31 10.13 -3.89
CA SER A 118 13.37 11.02 -4.39
C SER A 118 14.53 11.14 -3.40
N LYS A 119 14.20 11.24 -2.13
CA LYS A 119 15.21 11.37 -1.08
C LYS A 119 16.08 10.12 -0.99
N ALA A 120 15.52 8.97 -1.34
CA ALA A 120 16.27 7.72 -1.39
C ALA A 120 17.06 7.56 -2.68
N SER A 121 17.05 8.57 -3.54
CA SER A 121 17.78 8.60 -4.82
C SER A 121 17.30 7.52 -5.80
N VAL A 122 16.03 7.18 -5.74
CA VAL A 122 15.45 6.21 -6.67
C VAL A 122 14.87 6.98 -7.86
N PRO A 123 15.29 6.65 -9.09
CA PRO A 123 14.75 7.33 -10.27
C PRO A 123 13.31 6.89 -10.54
N PHE A 124 12.52 7.81 -11.09
CA PHE A 124 11.14 7.51 -11.44
C PHE A 124 11.05 6.99 -12.88
N HIS A 125 10.35 5.88 -13.04
CA HIS A 125 9.97 5.41 -14.37
C HIS A 125 9.00 6.43 -15.00
N PRO A 126 9.02 6.61 -16.35
CA PRO A 126 8.10 7.55 -17.00
C PRO A 126 6.62 7.34 -16.64
N GLU A 127 6.18 6.09 -16.52
CA GLU A 127 4.79 5.81 -16.11
C GLU A 127 4.51 6.29 -14.70
N ILE A 128 5.50 6.20 -13.81
CA ILE A 128 5.38 6.68 -12.44
C ILE A 128 5.37 8.21 -12.43
N SER A 129 6.21 8.84 -13.24
CA SER A 129 6.22 10.30 -13.35
C SER A 129 4.88 10.83 -13.85
N ALA A 130 4.27 10.13 -14.80
CA ALA A 130 2.96 10.50 -15.31
C ALA A 130 1.89 10.38 -14.21
N ALA A 131 1.97 9.34 -13.38
CA ALA A 131 1.04 9.16 -12.28
C ALA A 131 1.21 10.26 -11.22
N ILE A 132 2.44 10.66 -10.94
CA ILE A 132 2.74 11.76 -10.01
C ILE A 132 2.11 13.06 -10.53
N ALA A 133 2.23 13.32 -11.82
CA ALA A 133 1.67 14.52 -12.42
C ALA A 133 0.14 14.53 -12.34
N ALA A 134 -0.48 13.36 -12.31
CA ALA A 134 -1.94 13.23 -12.28
C ALA A 134 -2.53 13.34 -10.87
N SER A 135 -1.74 13.12 -9.83
CA SER A 135 -2.23 13.14 -8.45
C SER A 135 -1.16 13.58 -7.49
N GLN A 136 -1.52 14.47 -6.56
CA GLN A 136 -0.57 14.95 -5.55
C GLN A 136 -0.40 13.99 -4.38
N GLU A 137 -1.40 13.15 -4.13
CA GLU A 137 -1.39 12.22 -3.00
C GLU A 137 -1.22 10.80 -3.50
N ILE A 138 -0.04 10.53 -3.99
CA ILE A 138 0.27 9.23 -4.57
C ILE A 138 1.36 8.53 -3.76
N PHE A 139 1.21 7.23 -3.60
CA PHE A 139 2.22 6.38 -3.00
C PHE A 139 2.99 5.67 -4.11
N ILE A 140 4.30 5.65 -3.98
CA ILE A 140 5.17 5.01 -4.96
C ILE A 140 5.87 3.84 -4.29
N VAL A 141 5.98 2.74 -5.02
CA VAL A 141 6.61 1.52 -4.53
C VAL A 141 7.93 1.33 -5.25
N ALA A 142 9.01 1.26 -4.48
CA ALA A 142 10.33 0.93 -5.00
C ALA A 142 10.78 -0.38 -4.38
N ILE A 143 11.30 -1.26 -5.23
CA ILE A 143 11.84 -2.56 -4.81
C ILE A 143 13.26 -2.63 -5.30
N ASP A 144 14.19 -2.77 -4.35
CA ASP A 144 15.64 -2.80 -4.62
C ASP A 144 16.08 -1.59 -5.47
N GLY A 145 15.54 -0.41 -5.15
CA GLY A 145 15.95 0.82 -5.81
C GLY A 145 15.35 1.06 -7.19
N ILE A 146 14.31 0.31 -7.54
CA ILE A 146 13.62 0.44 -8.83
C ILE A 146 12.14 0.69 -8.56
N THR A 147 11.55 1.68 -9.22
CA THR A 147 10.12 1.94 -9.06
C THR A 147 9.31 0.94 -9.88
N TYR A 148 8.35 0.29 -9.23
CA TYR A 148 7.53 -0.74 -9.86
C TYR A 148 6.05 -0.44 -9.84
N ALA A 149 5.58 0.42 -8.94
CA ALA A 149 4.16 0.66 -8.83
C ALA A 149 3.88 2.03 -8.23
N ALA A 150 2.66 2.51 -8.44
CA ALA A 150 2.15 3.71 -7.79
C ALA A 150 0.65 3.57 -7.63
N PHE A 151 0.10 4.17 -6.60
CA PHE A 151 -1.33 4.14 -6.35
C PHE A 151 -1.76 5.28 -5.45
N THR A 152 -3.05 5.58 -5.47
CA THR A 152 -3.64 6.56 -4.56
C THR A 152 -4.65 5.86 -3.68
N ILE A 153 -4.92 6.44 -2.51
CA ILE A 153 -5.96 5.97 -1.61
C ILE A 153 -6.96 7.09 -1.48
N SER A 154 -8.21 6.80 -1.81
CA SER A 154 -9.30 7.75 -1.64
C SER A 154 -10.19 7.32 -0.49
N SER A 155 -10.93 8.27 0.06
CA SER A 155 -11.87 7.96 1.13
C SER A 155 -13.19 8.67 0.88
N GLU A 156 -14.28 8.01 1.28
CA GLU A 156 -15.60 8.58 1.22
C GLU A 156 -16.29 8.36 2.56
N MET A 157 -17.04 9.37 2.98
CA MET A 157 -17.89 9.24 4.16
C MET A 157 -19.24 8.70 3.73
N GLN A 158 -19.71 7.69 4.43
CA GLN A 158 -21.01 7.09 4.16
C GLN A 158 -21.93 7.15 5.37
#